data_77aec959105cf4e19aa8e81dea304ed8
#
_entry.id   77aec959105cf4e19aa8e81dea304ed8
#
_cell.length_a   1.000
_cell.length_b   1.000
_cell.length_c   1.000
_cell.angle_alpha   90.00
_cell.angle_beta   90.00
_cell.angle_gamma   90.00
#
_symmetry.space_group_name_H-M   'P 1'
#
loop_
_entity.id
_entity.type
_entity.pdbx_description
1 polymer ?
#
loop_
_entity_poly.entity_id
_entity_poly.type
_entity_poly.pdbx_seq_one_letter_code
_entity_poly.pdbx_strand_id
1 'polypeptide(L)'
;MRPVRPGGRSGIEELEEAERRRPPDVHRVVFDDLVEPGPRSRIEARSLIPIESVQPGDEQVLAARLPRRIGEPVIDLDPLAALPSVRSVVASTTVRARRALPHVEELLLLNRTFVPDAQTLRSLPGLLRFWAGWAPSDRRLDPGVLPTSLQELGISRAALTSGPGELAGLDRLNHLFLAGCLPKDSLQPLAGLTGLVRLRADAPGGWAALGGLTALEEVFAVKPRLTNLRALRGWTRLRRLTLTGSGVRGLAGMEAFTALERLRLVMMGVSDLSPLSGLPRLAEVELTGLDRARGLGPLGTLPSLRRLSIERAGIEERDIIHIDSLRPLAGARALAEIRLRAAVIDDGDLSPLADLPALRRVEVFGDLRNAVAALRQARPDVEVIWREGRKPSPGVQAGPVFLHPADEKIPVWWMREDLTELLHVPTNADAEDRLRAALAAEDPQSLDRLRFDTEGDAVVVESDREEDLRAVARVVERLAGLPGTPHA
;
A
#
# COMPACT_ATOMS: atom_id res chain seq x y z
N MET A 1 9.02 -19.46 5.27
CA MET A 1 8.40 -18.63 4.21
C MET A 1 8.53 -17.17 4.58
N ARG A 2 8.94 -16.30 3.71
CA ARG A 2 9.05 -14.85 4.01
C ARG A 2 7.68 -14.22 3.74
N PRO A 3 7.14 -13.34 4.60
CA PRO A 3 5.86 -12.70 4.34
C PRO A 3 5.95 -11.86 3.06
N VAL A 4 5.01 -12.10 2.15
CA VAL A 4 4.82 -11.30 0.94
C VAL A 4 4.31 -9.93 1.36
N ARG A 5 5.04 -8.88 1.03
CA ARG A 5 4.65 -7.49 1.29
C ARG A 5 3.50 -7.13 0.34
N PRO A 6 2.40 -6.53 0.80
CA PRO A 6 1.43 -5.94 -0.10
C PRO A 6 2.16 -4.91 -0.97
N GLY A 7 1.86 -4.88 -2.28
CA GLY A 7 2.57 -4.15 -3.33
C GLY A 7 2.62 -2.62 -3.19
N GLY A 8 3.02 -2.11 -2.03
CA GLY A 8 3.50 -0.75 -1.84
C GLY A 8 4.90 -0.66 -2.45
N ARG A 9 5.21 0.43 -3.14
CA ARG A 9 6.58 0.74 -3.55
C ARG A 9 7.48 0.50 -2.36
N SER A 10 8.60 -0.19 -2.55
CA SER A 10 9.58 -0.39 -1.48
C SER A 10 10.06 0.98 -1.00
N GLY A 11 10.48 1.11 0.25
CA GLY A 11 11.09 2.37 0.74
C GLY A 11 12.25 2.84 -0.13
N ILE A 12 12.88 1.92 -0.87
CA ILE A 12 13.91 2.19 -1.88
C ILE A 12 13.31 2.91 -3.10
N GLU A 13 12.15 2.50 -3.62
CA GLU A 13 11.50 3.18 -4.76
C GLU A 13 11.05 4.60 -4.42
N GLU A 14 10.65 4.84 -3.17
CA GLU A 14 10.30 6.19 -2.70
C GLU A 14 11.53 7.07 -2.51
N LEU A 15 12.63 6.50 -2.05
CA LEU A 15 13.93 7.17 -2.00
C LEU A 15 14.45 7.48 -3.41
N GLU A 16 14.30 6.56 -4.37
CA GLU A 16 14.65 6.79 -5.77
C GLU A 16 13.75 7.86 -6.42
N GLU A 17 12.49 7.95 -6.02
CA GLU A 17 11.60 9.01 -6.50
C GLU A 17 11.93 10.37 -5.85
N ALA A 18 12.28 10.41 -4.57
CA ALA A 18 12.79 11.60 -3.90
C ALA A 18 14.10 12.07 -4.54
N GLU A 19 14.97 11.12 -4.92
CA GLU A 19 16.21 11.37 -5.64
C GLU A 19 15.98 12.02 -7.01
N ARG A 20 15.03 11.49 -7.79
CA ARG A 20 14.70 12.03 -9.14
C ARG A 20 14.15 13.45 -9.12
N ARG A 21 13.65 13.93 -7.98
CA ARG A 21 13.09 15.28 -7.79
C ARG A 21 14.12 16.29 -7.30
N ARG A 22 15.35 15.89 -7.13
CA ARG A 22 16.41 16.69 -6.55
C ARG A 22 16.95 17.70 -7.56
N PRO A 23 17.27 18.95 -7.13
CA PRO A 23 18.04 19.89 -7.94
C PRO A 23 19.44 19.34 -8.28
N PRO A 24 19.94 19.56 -9.50
CA PRO A 24 21.19 18.96 -9.98
C PRO A 24 22.48 19.47 -9.30
N ASP A 25 22.40 20.50 -8.51
CA ASP A 25 23.52 21.27 -7.92
C ASP A 25 23.75 21.00 -6.43
N VAL A 26 23.09 19.99 -5.84
CA VAL A 26 23.26 19.66 -4.42
C VAL A 26 24.25 18.52 -4.23
N HIS A 27 25.35 18.79 -3.54
CA HIS A 27 26.39 17.80 -3.22
C HIS A 27 25.93 16.81 -2.14
N ARG A 28 26.22 15.54 -2.34
CA ARG A 28 25.76 14.44 -1.52
C ARG A 28 26.92 13.55 -1.07
N VAL A 29 26.88 13.14 0.19
CA VAL A 29 27.73 12.07 0.73
C VAL A 29 26.90 10.83 0.98
N VAL A 30 27.31 9.70 0.43
CA VAL A 30 26.65 8.40 0.60
C VAL A 30 27.59 7.49 1.38
N PHE A 31 27.10 7.00 2.51
CA PHE A 31 27.77 5.99 3.32
C PHE A 31 27.01 4.68 3.16
N ASP A 32 27.57 3.74 2.41
CA ASP A 32 26.95 2.45 2.15
C ASP A 32 27.70 1.31 2.86
N ASP A 33 27.01 0.60 3.74
CA ASP A 33 27.48 -0.66 4.29
C ASP A 33 27.06 -1.78 3.34
N LEU A 34 28.01 -2.29 2.57
CA LEU A 34 27.76 -3.30 1.56
C LEU A 34 27.01 -4.51 2.11
N VAL A 35 25.81 -4.68 1.63
CA VAL A 35 25.23 -6.00 1.42
C VAL A 35 25.98 -6.62 0.25
N GLU A 36 26.54 -7.82 0.43
CA GLU A 36 27.14 -8.59 -0.67
C GLU A 36 26.19 -8.57 -1.87
N PRO A 37 26.67 -8.29 -3.08
CA PRO A 37 25.81 -8.16 -4.25
C PRO A 37 25.17 -9.51 -4.54
N GLY A 38 23.87 -9.63 -4.26
CA GLY A 38 23.06 -10.64 -4.91
C GLY A 38 23.02 -10.34 -6.43
N PRO A 39 22.83 -11.35 -7.30
CA PRO A 39 23.09 -11.24 -8.74
C PRO A 39 22.17 -10.31 -9.53
N ARG A 40 21.44 -9.36 -8.94
CA ARG A 40 20.44 -8.52 -9.61
C ARG A 40 20.39 -7.04 -9.22
N SER A 41 21.36 -6.49 -8.53
CA SER A 41 21.44 -5.02 -8.33
C SER A 41 22.81 -4.51 -8.81
N ARG A 42 22.90 -4.14 -10.09
CA ARG A 42 23.96 -3.27 -10.57
C ARG A 42 23.64 -1.83 -10.13
N ILE A 43 24.00 -1.49 -8.92
CA ILE A 43 24.39 -0.12 -8.62
C ILE A 43 25.87 -0.09 -8.95
N GLU A 44 26.24 0.65 -9.98
CA GLU A 44 27.64 0.83 -10.35
C GLU A 44 28.38 1.37 -9.13
N ALA A 45 29.36 0.60 -8.66
CA ALA A 45 30.25 1.00 -7.59
C ALA A 45 31.08 2.19 -8.09
N ARG A 46 30.62 3.41 -7.79
CA ARG A 46 31.44 4.60 -7.94
C ARG A 46 32.41 4.65 -6.78
N SER A 47 33.64 5.06 -7.06
CA SER A 47 34.82 5.06 -6.17
C SER A 47 34.47 5.57 -4.78
N LEU A 48 34.73 4.74 -3.77
CA LEU A 48 34.55 5.05 -2.37
C LEU A 48 35.77 5.77 -1.84
N ILE A 49 35.64 7.03 -1.44
CA ILE A 49 36.73 7.84 -0.85
C ILE A 49 36.45 7.96 0.64
N PRO A 50 37.40 7.66 1.53
CA PRO A 50 37.25 7.94 2.96
C PRO A 50 37.02 9.45 3.20
N ILE A 51 36.13 9.82 4.12
CA ILE A 51 35.84 11.24 4.45
C ILE A 51 37.12 12.04 4.74
N GLU A 52 38.07 11.38 5.37
CA GLU A 52 39.37 11.99 5.72
C GLU A 52 40.23 12.41 4.51
N SER A 53 39.92 11.88 3.32
CA SER A 53 40.65 12.20 2.08
C SER A 53 39.92 13.18 1.17
N VAL A 54 38.76 13.71 1.58
CA VAL A 54 37.97 14.68 0.79
C VAL A 54 38.54 16.07 0.96
N GLN A 55 38.90 16.72 -0.16
CA GLN A 55 39.37 18.10 -0.17
C GLN A 55 38.23 19.05 -0.56
N PRO A 56 38.22 20.30 -0.05
CA PRO A 56 37.29 21.32 -0.52
C PRO A 56 37.47 21.54 -2.03
N GLY A 57 36.41 21.37 -2.79
CA GLY A 57 36.39 21.45 -4.25
C GLY A 57 36.17 20.11 -4.98
N ASP A 58 36.18 18.98 -4.28
CA ASP A 58 35.78 17.71 -4.84
C ASP A 58 34.26 17.66 -4.99
N GLU A 59 33.78 17.98 -6.18
CA GLU A 59 32.34 18.11 -6.50
C GLU A 59 31.63 16.78 -6.76
N GLN A 60 32.24 15.64 -6.43
CA GLN A 60 31.67 14.33 -6.72
C GLN A 60 30.95 13.71 -5.52
N VAL A 61 29.94 12.91 -5.83
CA VAL A 61 29.24 12.07 -4.86
C VAL A 61 30.23 11.15 -4.16
N LEU A 62 30.41 11.34 -2.87
CA LEU A 62 31.29 10.55 -2.05
C LEU A 62 30.53 9.37 -1.46
N ALA A 63 30.94 8.16 -1.81
CA ALA A 63 30.49 6.94 -1.16
C ALA A 63 31.68 6.36 -0.37
N ALA A 64 31.57 6.34 0.95
CA ALA A 64 32.61 5.79 1.83
C ALA A 64 32.25 4.36 2.25
N ARG A 65 33.15 3.41 2.03
CA ARG A 65 33.09 2.05 2.58
C ARG A 65 33.81 2.03 3.92
N LEU A 66 33.11 1.60 4.97
CA LEU A 66 33.76 1.28 6.24
C LEU A 66 34.01 -0.22 6.34
N PRO A 67 35.21 -0.64 6.81
CA PRO A 67 35.47 -2.06 7.05
C PRO A 67 34.59 -2.58 8.19
N ARG A 68 34.01 -3.75 7.99
CA ARG A 68 33.27 -4.49 9.05
C ARG A 68 34.18 -4.70 10.25
N ARG A 69 33.97 -3.96 11.34
CA ARG A 69 34.43 -4.35 12.67
C ARG A 69 33.23 -4.80 13.48
N ILE A 70 33.43 -5.85 14.25
CA ILE A 70 32.47 -6.42 15.20
C ILE A 70 32.07 -5.32 16.21
N GLY A 71 30.88 -4.76 16.05
CA GLY A 71 30.32 -3.62 16.78
C GLY A 71 29.56 -2.75 15.78
N GLU A 72 28.36 -2.27 16.10
CA GLU A 72 27.59 -1.41 15.16
C GLU A 72 28.45 -0.23 14.69
N PRO A 73 28.78 -0.12 13.40
CA PRO A 73 29.57 0.98 12.92
C PRO A 73 28.77 2.28 13.06
N VAL A 74 29.33 3.26 13.73
CA VAL A 74 28.77 4.61 13.86
C VAL A 74 29.60 5.54 12.99
N ILE A 75 28.98 6.19 12.01
CA ILE A 75 29.64 7.18 11.17
C ILE A 75 29.70 8.51 11.90
N ASP A 76 30.90 9.05 12.07
CA ASP A 76 31.11 10.38 12.63
C ASP A 76 30.96 11.44 11.51
N LEU A 77 29.98 12.33 11.65
CA LEU A 77 29.73 13.41 10.70
C LEU A 77 30.53 14.68 10.99
N ASP A 78 31.22 14.79 12.13
CA ASP A 78 31.98 15.99 12.51
C ASP A 78 32.99 16.44 11.46
N PRO A 79 33.64 15.57 10.67
CA PRO A 79 34.51 16.00 9.56
C PRO A 79 33.80 16.83 8.48
N LEU A 80 32.48 16.68 8.32
CA LEU A 80 31.69 17.46 7.36
C LEU A 80 31.69 18.97 7.68
N ALA A 81 32.08 19.37 8.90
CA ALA A 81 32.21 20.77 9.25
C ALA A 81 33.26 21.51 8.37
N ALA A 82 34.21 20.78 7.82
CA ALA A 82 35.21 21.31 6.86
C ALA A 82 34.70 21.32 5.40
N LEU A 83 33.51 20.77 5.13
CA LEU A 83 32.95 20.59 3.79
C LEU A 83 31.58 21.28 3.67
N PRO A 84 31.52 22.63 3.68
CA PRO A 84 30.24 23.36 3.72
C PRO A 84 29.39 23.22 2.45
N SER A 85 29.94 22.68 1.37
CA SER A 85 29.23 22.36 0.15
C SER A 85 28.37 21.06 0.25
N VAL A 86 28.63 20.21 1.23
CA VAL A 86 27.88 18.97 1.44
C VAL A 86 26.54 19.27 2.09
N ARG A 87 25.46 19.17 1.32
CA ARG A 87 24.08 19.43 1.75
C ARG A 87 23.30 18.16 2.12
N SER A 88 23.71 17.03 1.60
CA SER A 88 22.97 15.78 1.73
C SER A 88 23.87 14.66 2.23
N VAL A 89 23.38 13.95 3.25
CA VAL A 89 24.03 12.77 3.84
C VAL A 89 23.10 11.57 3.68
N VAL A 90 23.61 10.51 3.08
CA VAL A 90 22.93 9.22 2.96
C VAL A 90 23.76 8.15 3.64
N ALA A 91 23.18 7.42 4.57
CA ALA A 91 23.87 6.37 5.31
C ALA A 91 23.01 5.12 5.49
N SER A 92 23.64 3.97 5.41
CA SER A 92 23.01 2.67 5.71
C SER A 92 23.27 2.18 7.15
N THR A 93 23.92 3.01 7.97
CA THR A 93 24.26 2.73 9.36
C THR A 93 24.00 3.96 10.26
N THR A 94 24.18 3.78 11.58
CA THR A 94 24.00 4.86 12.56
C THR A 94 25.00 5.99 12.31
N VAL A 95 24.50 7.22 12.37
CA VAL A 95 25.33 8.44 12.27
C VAL A 95 25.40 9.16 13.60
N ARG A 96 26.50 9.91 13.81
CA ARG A 96 26.71 10.74 14.98
C ARG A 96 27.33 12.06 14.58
N ALA A 97 26.82 13.17 15.12
CA ALA A 97 27.41 14.48 15.03
C ALA A 97 27.48 15.13 16.42
N ARG A 98 28.61 15.76 16.74
CA ARG A 98 28.84 16.54 17.96
C ARG A 98 29.04 18.02 17.67
N ARG A 99 29.50 18.34 16.44
CA ARG A 99 29.67 19.69 15.93
C ARG A 99 28.45 20.14 15.17
N ALA A 100 28.12 21.40 15.21
CA ALA A 100 27.05 21.98 14.42
C ALA A 100 27.40 21.90 12.92
N LEU A 101 26.46 21.34 12.13
CA LEU A 101 26.55 21.20 10.67
C LEU A 101 25.35 21.91 10.02
N PRO A 102 25.29 23.26 10.07
CA PRO A 102 24.10 24.01 9.63
C PRO A 102 23.87 23.96 8.12
N HIS A 103 24.86 23.54 7.35
CA HIS A 103 24.80 23.40 5.91
C HIS A 103 24.17 22.06 5.47
N VAL A 104 24.06 21.07 6.38
CA VAL A 104 23.43 19.79 6.07
C VAL A 104 21.91 19.97 6.09
N GLU A 105 21.30 19.82 4.94
CA GLU A 105 19.87 20.01 4.71
C GLU A 105 19.09 18.70 4.60
N GLU A 106 19.78 17.60 4.31
CA GLU A 106 19.17 16.29 4.10
C GLU A 106 19.94 15.20 4.83
N LEU A 107 19.21 14.37 5.58
CA LEU A 107 19.72 13.15 6.21
C LEU A 107 18.80 11.98 5.86
N LEU A 108 19.31 11.05 5.04
CA LEU A 108 18.62 9.83 4.62
C LEU A 108 19.30 8.62 5.23
N LEU A 109 18.62 7.94 6.14
CA LEU A 109 19.09 6.70 6.76
C LEU A 109 18.40 5.51 6.11
N LEU A 110 19.18 4.74 5.36
CA LEU A 110 18.72 3.56 4.63
C LEU A 110 18.75 2.32 5.53
N ASN A 111 17.94 1.32 5.17
CA ASN A 111 17.90 0.03 5.87
C ASN A 111 17.40 0.13 7.32
N ARG A 112 17.75 -0.88 8.14
CA ARG A 112 17.41 -0.96 9.57
C ARG A 112 18.40 -0.15 10.42
N THR A 113 18.54 1.12 10.10
CA THR A 113 19.41 2.01 10.85
C THR A 113 18.74 2.51 12.11
N PHE A 114 19.56 2.74 13.14
CA PHE A 114 19.07 3.37 14.37
C PHE A 114 18.78 4.85 14.12
N VAL A 115 17.70 5.34 14.72
CA VAL A 115 17.43 6.77 14.79
C VAL A 115 18.63 7.43 15.49
N PRO A 116 19.18 8.54 14.94
CA PRO A 116 20.26 9.27 15.58
C PRO A 116 19.85 9.74 16.98
N ASP A 117 20.84 9.89 17.86
CA ASP A 117 20.58 10.46 19.17
C ASP A 117 20.17 11.95 19.09
N ALA A 118 19.58 12.45 20.17
CA ALA A 118 19.12 13.82 20.26
C ALA A 118 20.24 14.85 20.02
N GLN A 119 21.48 14.55 20.42
CA GLN A 119 22.62 15.42 20.21
C GLN A 119 22.96 15.54 18.72
N THR A 120 22.97 14.42 18.03
CA THR A 120 23.22 14.39 16.58
C THR A 120 22.19 15.22 15.82
N LEU A 121 20.89 15.06 16.12
CA LEU A 121 19.83 15.82 15.45
C LEU A 121 19.91 17.33 15.75
N ARG A 122 20.22 17.72 17.01
CA ARG A 122 20.45 19.13 17.37
C ARG A 122 21.67 19.72 16.67
N SER A 123 22.64 18.89 16.26
CA SER A 123 23.81 19.31 15.51
C SER A 123 23.51 19.60 14.03
N LEU A 124 22.29 19.34 13.56
CA LEU A 124 21.82 19.55 12.18
C LEU A 124 20.71 20.62 12.11
N PRO A 125 20.94 21.87 12.54
CA PRO A 125 19.89 22.89 12.63
C PRO A 125 19.35 23.34 11.27
N GLY A 126 20.07 23.07 10.17
CA GLY A 126 19.66 23.37 8.80
C GLY A 126 18.84 22.27 8.13
N LEU A 127 18.52 21.19 8.84
CA LEU A 127 17.86 20.03 8.26
C LEU A 127 16.45 20.38 7.74
N LEU A 128 16.23 20.10 6.46
CA LEU A 128 14.96 20.28 5.76
C LEU A 128 14.28 18.94 5.47
N ARG A 129 15.08 17.87 5.31
CA ARG A 129 14.60 16.52 4.99
C ARG A 129 15.25 15.49 5.88
N PHE A 130 14.43 14.69 6.56
CA PHE A 130 14.91 13.60 7.40
C PHE A 130 14.12 12.33 7.13
N TRP A 131 14.86 11.27 6.77
CA TRP A 131 14.32 9.93 6.58
C TRP A 131 15.09 8.94 7.42
N ALA A 132 14.36 8.20 8.28
CA ALA A 132 14.91 7.09 9.05
C ALA A 132 14.12 5.82 8.71
N GLY A 133 14.83 4.82 8.22
CA GLY A 133 14.27 3.51 7.89
C GLY A 133 13.76 2.75 9.12
N TRP A 134 13.59 1.45 9.00
CA TRP A 134 13.08 0.58 10.06
C TRP A 134 14.03 0.51 11.25
N ALA A 135 13.81 1.35 12.25
CA ALA A 135 14.57 1.30 13.48
C ALA A 135 14.18 0.08 14.33
N PRO A 136 15.12 -0.59 15.01
CA PRO A 136 14.81 -1.50 16.10
C PRO A 136 13.99 -0.80 17.19
N SER A 137 13.16 -1.57 17.90
CA SER A 137 12.11 -1.08 18.80
C SER A 137 12.57 -0.32 20.05
N ASP A 138 13.86 -0.22 20.28
CA ASP A 138 14.47 0.27 21.53
C ASP A 138 14.99 1.72 21.47
N ARG A 139 15.12 2.32 20.28
CA ARG A 139 15.48 3.74 20.14
C ARG A 139 14.34 4.55 19.53
N ARG A 140 13.90 5.55 20.28
CA ARG A 140 12.81 6.43 19.92
C ARG A 140 13.31 7.83 19.60
N LEU A 141 12.68 8.43 18.59
CA LEU A 141 12.88 9.83 18.23
C LEU A 141 12.06 10.71 19.16
N ASP A 142 12.71 11.70 19.77
CA ASP A 142 12.00 12.82 20.35
C ASP A 142 11.86 13.90 19.25
N PRO A 143 10.67 14.13 18.70
CA PRO A 143 10.48 15.13 17.65
C PRO A 143 10.80 16.56 18.11
N GLY A 144 10.82 16.83 19.42
CA GLY A 144 11.24 18.12 19.99
C GLY A 144 12.71 18.49 19.71
N VAL A 145 13.51 17.53 19.22
CA VAL A 145 14.89 17.80 18.80
C VAL A 145 15.03 18.10 17.30
N LEU A 146 13.95 17.90 16.53
CA LEU A 146 13.96 18.21 15.11
C LEU A 146 13.85 19.73 14.88
N PRO A 147 14.56 20.26 13.87
CA PRO A 147 14.46 21.69 13.58
C PRO A 147 13.07 22.03 13.03
N THR A 148 12.52 23.16 13.44
CA THR A 148 11.22 23.68 12.97
C THR A 148 11.22 24.05 11.49
N SER A 149 12.41 24.12 10.85
CA SER A 149 12.57 24.29 9.41
C SER A 149 12.23 23.04 8.61
N LEU A 150 12.06 21.87 9.27
CA LEU A 150 11.87 20.59 8.61
C LEU A 150 10.63 20.61 7.70
N GLN A 151 10.82 20.19 6.45
CA GLN A 151 9.78 20.14 5.41
C GLN A 151 9.35 18.73 5.07
N GLU A 152 10.27 17.77 5.14
CA GLU A 152 10.00 16.38 4.83
C GLU A 152 10.44 15.48 5.98
N LEU A 153 9.57 14.62 6.45
CA LEU A 153 9.83 13.63 7.49
C LEU A 153 9.32 12.26 7.08
N GLY A 154 10.23 11.30 6.99
CA GLY A 154 9.92 9.90 6.80
C GLY A 154 10.44 9.07 7.96
N ILE A 155 9.54 8.45 8.74
CA ILE A 155 9.91 7.62 9.89
C ILE A 155 9.08 6.35 9.95
N SER A 156 9.70 5.28 10.42
CA SER A 156 8.97 4.06 10.74
C SER A 156 8.50 4.08 12.20
N ARG A 157 7.53 3.24 12.49
CA ARG A 157 6.76 3.09 13.73
C ARG A 157 7.56 3.16 15.04
N ALA A 158 8.80 2.66 15.04
CA ALA A 158 9.61 2.58 16.25
C ALA A 158 10.18 3.92 16.70
N ALA A 159 10.01 4.96 15.88
CA ALA A 159 10.73 6.21 16.05
C ALA A 159 10.05 7.20 17.03
N LEU A 160 8.74 7.13 17.26
CA LEU A 160 8.04 8.11 18.11
C LEU A 160 7.85 7.60 19.54
N THR A 161 8.14 8.46 20.53
CA THR A 161 8.02 8.12 21.96
C THR A 161 6.56 8.04 22.40
N SER A 162 5.74 9.00 22.00
CA SER A 162 4.35 9.15 22.41
C SER A 162 3.36 9.12 21.23
N GLY A 163 3.84 8.92 20.01
CA GLY A 163 3.01 8.84 18.81
C GLY A 163 2.98 10.12 17.98
N PRO A 164 2.08 10.18 16.97
CA PRO A 164 2.04 11.27 15.98
C PRO A 164 1.84 12.67 16.56
N GLY A 165 1.32 12.78 17.78
CA GLY A 165 1.08 14.08 18.45
C GLY A 165 2.32 14.93 18.64
N GLU A 166 3.46 14.30 18.77
CA GLU A 166 4.75 14.98 18.95
C GLU A 166 5.18 15.76 17.69
N LEU A 167 4.59 15.47 16.53
CA LEU A 167 4.90 16.12 15.26
C LEU A 167 4.12 17.43 15.05
N ALA A 168 3.14 17.72 15.88
CA ALA A 168 2.22 18.86 15.69
C ALA A 168 2.90 20.23 15.69
N GLY A 169 4.12 20.33 16.25
CA GLY A 169 4.93 21.58 16.26
C GLY A 169 5.77 21.80 15.01
N LEU A 170 5.74 20.89 14.02
CA LEU A 170 6.53 21.01 12.79
C LEU A 170 5.73 21.73 11.69
N ASP A 171 5.41 23.01 11.88
CA ASP A 171 4.47 23.77 11.04
C ASP A 171 4.88 23.91 9.58
N ARG A 172 6.17 23.72 9.25
CA ARG A 172 6.68 23.78 7.89
C ARG A 172 6.65 22.45 7.17
N LEU A 173 6.19 21.40 7.87
CA LEU A 173 6.15 20.07 7.30
C LEU A 173 5.10 20.02 6.17
N ASN A 174 5.56 19.66 4.98
CA ASN A 174 4.72 19.50 3.80
C ASN A 174 4.66 18.04 3.28
N HIS A 175 5.66 17.22 3.63
CA HIS A 175 5.68 15.79 3.33
C HIS A 175 5.89 14.98 4.61
N LEU A 176 4.94 14.10 4.91
CA LEU A 176 4.99 13.22 6.07
C LEU A 176 4.76 11.76 5.67
N PHE A 177 5.72 10.91 6.04
CA PHE A 177 5.65 9.48 5.92
C PHE A 177 5.73 8.82 7.29
N LEU A 178 4.66 8.13 7.70
CA LEU A 178 4.57 7.37 8.94
C LEU A 178 4.23 5.92 8.62
N ALA A 179 5.21 5.01 8.76
CA ALA A 179 4.99 3.59 8.52
C ALA A 179 4.85 2.81 9.83
N GLY A 180 3.93 1.85 9.87
CA GLY A 180 3.77 0.90 10.97
C GLY A 180 3.37 1.53 12.30
N CYS A 181 2.44 2.49 12.29
CA CYS A 181 1.80 3.00 13.51
C CYS A 181 1.05 1.88 14.24
N LEU A 182 1.04 1.94 15.57
CA LEU A 182 0.30 0.98 16.38
C LEU A 182 -1.22 1.18 16.25
N PRO A 183 -2.05 0.15 16.47
CA PRO A 183 -3.51 0.26 16.40
C PRO A 183 -4.14 1.34 17.30
N LYS A 184 -3.46 1.72 18.39
CA LYS A 184 -3.86 2.79 19.30
C LYS A 184 -3.44 4.18 18.85
N ASP A 185 -2.56 4.28 17.83
CA ASP A 185 -2.07 5.56 17.37
C ASP A 185 -3.16 6.29 16.57
N SER A 186 -3.29 7.57 16.81
CA SER A 186 -4.27 8.42 16.14
C SER A 186 -3.57 9.56 15.40
N LEU A 187 -3.99 9.81 14.17
CA LEU A 187 -3.51 10.93 13.36
C LEU A 187 -4.20 12.27 13.74
N GLN A 188 -5.16 12.28 14.67
CA GLN A 188 -5.88 13.49 15.06
C GLN A 188 -4.95 14.68 15.40
N PRO A 189 -3.82 14.49 16.11
CA PRO A 189 -2.93 15.62 16.41
C PRO A 189 -2.29 16.28 15.18
N LEU A 190 -2.26 15.60 14.03
CA LEU A 190 -1.71 16.15 12.80
C LEU A 190 -2.67 17.09 12.08
N ALA A 191 -3.90 17.27 12.57
CA ALA A 191 -4.90 18.15 11.96
C ALA A 191 -4.47 19.63 11.89
N GLY A 192 -3.51 20.05 12.73
CA GLY A 192 -2.90 21.37 12.69
C GLY A 192 -1.87 21.59 11.58
N LEU A 193 -1.35 20.53 10.94
CA LEU A 193 -0.32 20.62 9.90
C LEU A 193 -0.93 20.99 8.55
N THR A 194 -1.55 22.16 8.47
CA THR A 194 -2.33 22.63 7.31
C THR A 194 -1.48 22.80 6.03
N GLY A 195 -0.16 22.86 6.16
CA GLY A 195 0.79 22.89 5.05
C GLY A 195 1.09 21.52 4.41
N LEU A 196 0.54 20.42 4.94
CA LEU A 196 0.80 19.10 4.38
C LEU A 196 0.24 18.97 2.96
N VAL A 197 1.15 18.61 2.04
CA VAL A 197 0.86 18.33 0.63
C VAL A 197 0.83 16.83 0.37
N ARG A 198 1.71 16.07 1.05
CA ARG A 198 1.78 14.62 0.93
C ARG A 198 1.73 13.97 2.30
N LEU A 199 0.85 12.99 2.43
CA LEU A 199 0.72 12.17 3.63
C LEU A 199 0.70 10.70 3.26
N ARG A 200 1.64 9.95 3.82
CA ARG A 200 1.56 8.50 3.89
C ARG A 200 1.53 8.06 5.33
N ALA A 201 0.50 7.33 5.72
CA ALA A 201 0.39 6.84 7.07
C ALA A 201 -0.20 5.43 7.12
N ASP A 202 0.39 4.62 7.99
CA ASP A 202 -0.11 3.32 8.40
C ASP A 202 -0.67 3.48 9.82
N ALA A 203 -1.86 4.06 9.92
CA ALA A 203 -2.53 4.30 11.17
C ALA A 203 -4.03 4.01 11.06
N PRO A 204 -4.62 3.26 12.00
CA PRO A 204 -6.03 2.91 11.93
C PRO A 204 -6.96 4.08 12.26
N GLY A 205 -6.54 5.02 13.10
CA GLY A 205 -7.40 6.06 13.64
C GLY A 205 -7.04 7.49 13.29
N GLY A 206 -7.97 8.42 13.55
CA GLY A 206 -7.75 9.87 13.43
C GLY A 206 -7.86 10.46 12.03
N TRP A 207 -8.09 9.66 11.00
CA TRP A 207 -8.21 10.14 9.61
C TRP A 207 -9.31 11.17 9.43
N ALA A 208 -10.46 11.02 10.10
CA ALA A 208 -11.57 11.96 10.00
C ALA A 208 -11.20 13.40 10.44
N ALA A 209 -10.27 13.54 11.38
CA ALA A 209 -9.80 14.85 11.84
C ALA A 209 -8.94 15.58 10.79
N LEU A 210 -8.38 14.85 9.82
CA LEU A 210 -7.52 15.41 8.77
C LEU A 210 -8.33 16.06 7.63
N GLY A 211 -9.64 16.03 7.68
CA GLY A 211 -10.50 16.64 6.65
C GLY A 211 -10.27 18.13 6.40
N GLY A 212 -9.65 18.84 7.37
CA GLY A 212 -9.25 20.25 7.25
C GLY A 212 -7.92 20.48 6.52
N LEU A 213 -7.17 19.44 6.17
CA LEU A 213 -5.88 19.57 5.47
C LEU A 213 -6.09 19.81 3.96
N THR A 214 -6.54 21.00 3.61
CA THR A 214 -6.96 21.35 2.25
C THR A 214 -5.82 21.48 1.24
N ALA A 215 -4.55 21.49 1.69
CA ALA A 215 -3.37 21.51 0.85
C ALA A 215 -2.97 20.11 0.33
N LEU A 216 -3.58 19.04 0.84
CA LEU A 216 -3.22 17.67 0.46
C LEU A 216 -3.47 17.41 -1.03
N GLU A 217 -2.40 16.97 -1.71
CA GLU A 217 -2.41 16.55 -3.12
C GLU A 217 -2.19 15.05 -3.29
N GLU A 218 -1.52 14.41 -2.33
CA GLU A 218 -1.25 12.97 -2.35
C GLU A 218 -1.44 12.34 -0.98
N VAL A 219 -2.25 11.29 -0.93
CA VAL A 219 -2.49 10.51 0.29
C VAL A 219 -2.34 9.02 0.02
N PHE A 220 -1.55 8.37 0.86
CA PHE A 220 -1.47 6.93 0.96
C PHE A 220 -1.86 6.49 2.37
N ALA A 221 -3.02 5.86 2.50
CA ALA A 221 -3.56 5.40 3.77
C ALA A 221 -3.57 3.88 3.86
N VAL A 222 -2.98 3.33 4.92
CA VAL A 222 -2.95 1.89 5.19
C VAL A 222 -3.93 1.57 6.32
N LYS A 223 -4.88 0.68 6.03
CA LYS A 223 -5.92 0.21 6.96
C LYS A 223 -6.65 1.36 7.72
N PRO A 224 -7.04 2.46 7.05
CA PRO A 224 -7.73 3.56 7.72
C PRO A 224 -9.11 3.11 8.17
N ARG A 225 -9.43 3.25 9.45
CA ARG A 225 -10.77 2.95 9.99
C ARG A 225 -11.72 4.10 9.71
N LEU A 226 -12.37 4.06 8.57
CA LEU A 226 -13.36 5.04 8.12
C LEU A 226 -14.59 4.30 7.57
N THR A 227 -15.77 4.61 8.07
CA THR A 227 -17.01 4.06 7.48
C THR A 227 -17.18 4.53 6.04
N ASN A 228 -16.82 5.79 5.77
CA ASN A 228 -16.85 6.41 4.44
C ASN A 228 -15.90 7.63 4.43
N LEU A 229 -15.81 8.33 3.30
CA LEU A 229 -14.88 9.44 3.11
C LEU A 229 -15.48 10.83 3.33
N ARG A 230 -16.74 10.92 3.82
CA ARG A 230 -17.44 12.22 4.00
C ARG A 230 -16.71 13.19 4.91
N ALA A 231 -16.00 12.69 5.93
CA ALA A 231 -15.20 13.53 6.83
C ALA A 231 -13.99 14.17 6.11
N LEU A 232 -13.57 13.63 4.98
CA LEU A 232 -12.38 14.05 4.22
C LEU A 232 -12.72 14.97 3.03
N ARG A 233 -13.97 15.40 2.91
CA ARG A 233 -14.43 16.22 1.76
C ARG A 233 -13.68 17.55 1.55
N GLY A 234 -12.90 17.99 2.53
CA GLY A 234 -12.04 19.16 2.42
C GLY A 234 -10.78 18.95 1.55
N TRP A 235 -10.48 17.72 1.15
CA TRP A 235 -9.32 17.40 0.31
C TRP A 235 -9.55 17.73 -1.18
N THR A 236 -10.00 18.95 -1.45
CA THR A 236 -10.40 19.39 -2.80
C THR A 236 -9.25 19.50 -3.79
N ARG A 237 -7.99 19.53 -3.31
CA ARG A 237 -6.78 19.55 -4.14
C ARG A 237 -6.18 18.16 -4.36
N LEU A 238 -6.80 17.12 -3.79
CA LEU A 238 -6.26 15.77 -3.85
C LEU A 238 -6.22 15.25 -5.29
N ARG A 239 -5.02 14.90 -5.74
CA ARG A 239 -4.74 14.39 -7.09
C ARG A 239 -4.46 12.90 -7.10
N ARG A 240 -3.87 12.38 -6.03
CA ARG A 240 -3.54 10.96 -5.90
C ARG A 240 -4.02 10.41 -4.57
N LEU A 241 -4.80 9.35 -4.62
CA LEU A 241 -5.29 8.64 -3.44
C LEU A 241 -5.01 7.16 -3.56
N THR A 242 -4.31 6.61 -2.57
CA THR A 242 -4.17 5.18 -2.36
C THR A 242 -4.77 4.80 -1.02
N LEU A 243 -5.71 3.87 -1.03
CA LEU A 243 -6.31 3.27 0.16
C LEU A 243 -5.99 1.78 0.16
N THR A 244 -5.44 1.25 1.25
CA THR A 244 -5.12 -0.17 1.37
C THR A 244 -5.73 -0.78 2.62
N GLY A 245 -6.20 -2.04 2.51
CA GLY A 245 -6.78 -2.81 3.61
C GLY A 245 -8.27 -2.53 3.85
N SER A 246 -8.93 -3.41 4.60
CA SER A 246 -10.39 -3.51 4.75
C SER A 246 -11.05 -2.41 5.61
N GLY A 247 -10.28 -1.41 6.05
CA GLY A 247 -10.78 -0.41 7.01
C GLY A 247 -11.79 0.61 6.48
N VAL A 248 -11.91 0.79 5.15
CA VAL A 248 -12.91 1.68 4.52
C VAL A 248 -14.02 0.81 3.93
N ARG A 249 -15.26 1.04 4.39
CA ARG A 249 -16.42 0.24 3.96
C ARG A 249 -17.17 0.81 2.77
N GLY A 250 -17.02 2.11 2.50
CA GLY A 250 -17.69 2.76 1.39
C GLY A 250 -16.98 4.03 0.93
N LEU A 251 -17.20 4.38 -0.34
CA LEU A 251 -16.56 5.52 -1.00
C LEU A 251 -17.38 6.82 -0.92
N ALA A 252 -18.51 6.83 -0.23
CA ALA A 252 -19.34 8.02 -0.09
C ALA A 252 -18.53 9.20 0.49
N GLY A 253 -18.57 10.34 -0.15
CA GLY A 253 -17.72 11.51 0.13
C GLY A 253 -16.59 11.70 -0.88
N MET A 254 -16.29 10.67 -1.69
CA MET A 254 -15.24 10.75 -2.73
C MET A 254 -15.62 11.71 -3.86
N GLU A 255 -16.91 11.94 -4.08
CA GLU A 255 -17.45 12.89 -5.05
C GLU A 255 -16.93 14.34 -4.84
N ALA A 256 -16.42 14.63 -3.62
CA ALA A 256 -15.79 15.93 -3.33
C ALA A 256 -14.36 16.07 -3.86
N PHE A 257 -13.70 14.97 -4.24
CA PHE A 257 -12.31 14.99 -4.68
C PHE A 257 -12.18 15.33 -6.19
N THR A 258 -12.73 16.46 -6.58
CA THR A 258 -12.87 16.86 -8.01
C THR A 258 -11.53 17.04 -8.74
N ALA A 259 -10.42 17.19 -8.02
CA ALA A 259 -9.07 17.24 -8.59
C ALA A 259 -8.42 15.86 -8.75
N LEU A 260 -9.09 14.77 -8.31
CA LEU A 260 -8.50 13.43 -8.29
C LEU A 260 -8.20 12.94 -9.71
N GLU A 261 -6.93 12.58 -9.93
CA GLU A 261 -6.40 12.07 -11.21
C GLU A 261 -6.10 10.58 -11.15
N ARG A 262 -5.63 10.10 -9.97
CA ARG A 262 -5.26 8.70 -9.77
C ARG A 262 -5.86 8.15 -8.49
N LEU A 263 -6.53 7.01 -8.63
CA LEU A 263 -7.12 6.26 -7.53
C LEU A 263 -6.58 4.84 -7.52
N ARG A 264 -6.08 4.41 -6.37
CA ARG A 264 -5.69 3.03 -6.10
C ARG A 264 -6.41 2.52 -4.87
N LEU A 265 -7.19 1.45 -5.04
CA LEU A 265 -7.89 0.76 -3.97
C LEU A 265 -7.33 -0.66 -3.86
N VAL A 266 -6.86 -1.06 -2.69
CA VAL A 266 -6.19 -2.35 -2.49
C VAL A 266 -6.80 -3.09 -1.30
N MET A 267 -7.26 -4.32 -1.52
CA MET A 267 -7.84 -5.21 -0.49
C MET A 267 -8.91 -4.52 0.36
N MET A 268 -9.90 -3.93 -0.29
CA MET A 268 -10.99 -3.21 0.38
C MET A 268 -12.32 -3.93 0.20
N GLY A 269 -13.14 -3.96 1.25
CA GLY A 269 -14.49 -4.53 1.22
C GLY A 269 -15.53 -3.65 0.49
N VAL A 270 -15.10 -2.80 -0.43
CA VAL A 270 -15.96 -1.87 -1.19
C VAL A 270 -16.67 -2.62 -2.30
N SER A 271 -18.00 -2.55 -2.33
CA SER A 271 -18.83 -3.11 -3.39
C SER A 271 -19.46 -2.06 -4.31
N ASP A 272 -19.68 -0.84 -3.80
CA ASP A 272 -20.31 0.26 -4.55
C ASP A 272 -19.27 1.27 -5.04
N LEU A 273 -19.10 1.34 -6.36
CA LEU A 273 -18.23 2.30 -7.05
C LEU A 273 -18.98 3.56 -7.53
N SER A 274 -20.28 3.70 -7.24
CA SER A 274 -21.10 4.85 -7.69
C SER A 274 -20.50 6.21 -7.36
N PRO A 275 -19.84 6.42 -6.18
CA PRO A 275 -19.23 7.71 -5.87
C PRO A 275 -18.11 8.13 -6.80
N LEU A 276 -17.59 7.23 -7.64
CA LEU A 276 -16.55 7.56 -8.63
C LEU A 276 -17.11 8.31 -9.84
N SER A 277 -18.40 8.10 -10.18
CA SER A 277 -19.01 8.64 -11.42
C SER A 277 -18.94 10.18 -11.56
N GLY A 278 -18.80 10.89 -10.44
CA GLY A 278 -18.71 12.36 -10.41
C GLY A 278 -17.30 12.95 -10.52
N LEU A 279 -16.28 12.15 -10.79
CA LEU A 279 -14.87 12.59 -10.76
C LEU A 279 -14.36 12.98 -12.15
N PRO A 280 -14.37 14.29 -12.53
CA PRO A 280 -14.15 14.71 -13.91
C PRO A 280 -12.71 14.53 -14.39
N ARG A 281 -11.73 14.48 -13.47
CA ARG A 281 -10.30 14.38 -13.78
C ARG A 281 -9.72 13.01 -13.57
N LEU A 282 -10.51 12.04 -13.08
CA LEU A 282 -10.03 10.70 -12.76
C LEU A 282 -9.60 9.98 -14.04
N ALA A 283 -8.28 9.85 -14.19
CA ALA A 283 -7.64 9.32 -15.38
C ALA A 283 -7.08 7.90 -15.19
N GLU A 284 -6.73 7.54 -13.97
CA GLU A 284 -6.14 6.24 -13.66
C GLU A 284 -6.86 5.61 -12.46
N VAL A 285 -7.37 4.40 -12.65
CA VAL A 285 -8.03 3.62 -11.61
C VAL A 285 -7.37 2.25 -11.53
N GLU A 286 -6.88 1.91 -10.35
CA GLU A 286 -6.33 0.61 -10.01
C GLU A 286 -7.12 0.00 -8.86
N LEU A 287 -7.71 -1.15 -9.11
CA LEU A 287 -8.51 -1.93 -8.16
C LEU A 287 -7.81 -3.26 -7.93
N THR A 288 -7.29 -3.50 -6.73
CA THR A 288 -6.56 -4.70 -6.38
C THR A 288 -7.27 -5.42 -5.25
N GLY A 289 -7.69 -6.69 -5.45
CA GLY A 289 -8.36 -7.47 -4.42
C GLY A 289 -9.70 -6.87 -3.97
N LEU A 290 -10.52 -6.38 -4.92
CA LEU A 290 -11.87 -5.90 -4.68
C LEU A 290 -12.90 -6.95 -5.15
N ASP A 291 -13.02 -8.04 -4.42
CA ASP A 291 -13.82 -9.20 -4.82
C ASP A 291 -15.33 -8.92 -4.86
N ARG A 292 -15.76 -7.85 -4.17
CA ARG A 292 -17.18 -7.43 -4.07
C ARG A 292 -17.58 -6.39 -5.11
N ALA A 293 -16.62 -5.75 -5.78
CA ALA A 293 -16.91 -4.68 -6.75
C ALA A 293 -17.06 -5.23 -8.17
N ARG A 294 -18.22 -5.82 -8.47
CA ARG A 294 -18.49 -6.47 -9.77
C ARG A 294 -18.94 -5.52 -10.87
N GLY A 295 -19.63 -4.44 -10.52
CA GLY A 295 -20.23 -3.51 -11.46
C GLY A 295 -19.30 -2.37 -11.89
N LEU A 296 -18.94 -2.32 -13.17
CA LEU A 296 -18.07 -1.28 -13.73
C LEU A 296 -18.83 -0.03 -14.24
N GLY A 297 -20.15 0.05 -14.02
CA GLY A 297 -21.00 1.16 -14.50
C GLY A 297 -20.46 2.55 -14.24
N PRO A 298 -20.09 2.87 -12.99
CA PRO A 298 -19.55 4.18 -12.64
C PRO A 298 -18.27 4.55 -13.38
N LEU A 299 -17.42 3.56 -13.72
CA LEU A 299 -16.18 3.80 -14.45
C LEU A 299 -16.42 4.15 -15.92
N GLY A 300 -17.49 3.63 -16.51
CA GLY A 300 -17.89 3.94 -17.88
C GLY A 300 -18.35 5.39 -18.08
N THR A 301 -18.71 6.08 -17.01
CA THR A 301 -19.14 7.50 -17.06
C THR A 301 -18.01 8.50 -16.89
N LEU A 302 -16.80 8.03 -16.60
CA LEU A 302 -15.63 8.90 -16.34
C LEU A 302 -15.06 9.49 -17.65
N PRO A 303 -15.14 10.81 -17.86
CA PRO A 303 -14.74 11.40 -19.15
C PRO A 303 -13.23 11.37 -19.38
N SER A 304 -12.44 11.30 -18.33
CA SER A 304 -10.97 11.35 -18.37
C SER A 304 -10.29 10.01 -18.17
N LEU A 305 -11.03 8.92 -17.95
CA LEU A 305 -10.46 7.60 -17.66
C LEU A 305 -9.62 7.10 -18.84
N ARG A 306 -8.31 6.97 -18.60
CA ARG A 306 -7.34 6.53 -19.61
C ARG A 306 -6.78 5.15 -19.30
N ARG A 307 -6.63 4.81 -18.02
CA ARG A 307 -6.10 3.52 -17.57
C ARG A 307 -7.00 2.91 -16.50
N LEU A 308 -7.36 1.66 -16.72
CA LEU A 308 -8.07 0.82 -15.76
C LEU A 308 -7.26 -0.44 -15.52
N SER A 309 -6.88 -0.70 -14.28
CA SER A 309 -6.28 -1.97 -13.86
C SER A 309 -7.14 -2.62 -12.80
N ILE A 310 -7.48 -3.88 -13.00
CA ILE A 310 -8.16 -4.72 -12.03
C ILE A 310 -7.31 -5.95 -11.82
N GLU A 311 -6.79 -6.10 -10.61
CA GLU A 311 -5.81 -7.13 -10.29
C GLU A 311 -6.20 -7.83 -8.99
N ARG A 312 -5.82 -9.09 -8.84
CA ARG A 312 -5.94 -9.78 -7.55
C ARG A 312 -4.91 -9.25 -6.55
N ALA A 313 -5.19 -9.40 -5.26
CA ALA A 313 -4.29 -8.95 -4.20
C ALA A 313 -3.17 -9.95 -3.88
N GLY A 314 -3.40 -11.25 -4.09
CA GLY A 314 -2.51 -12.34 -3.70
C GLY A 314 -1.70 -12.93 -4.85
N ILE A 315 -0.74 -13.79 -4.47
CA ILE A 315 0.05 -14.59 -5.42
C ILE A 315 -0.69 -15.89 -5.76
N GLU A 316 -1.64 -16.29 -4.92
CA GLU A 316 -2.36 -17.55 -5.07
C GLU A 316 -3.41 -17.46 -6.17
N GLU A 317 -3.56 -18.53 -6.94
CA GLU A 317 -4.54 -18.64 -8.02
C GLU A 317 -6.00 -18.57 -7.53
N ARG A 318 -6.21 -18.53 -6.22
CA ARG A 318 -7.51 -18.55 -5.53
C ARG A 318 -8.26 -17.23 -5.53
N ASP A 319 -7.55 -16.09 -5.61
CA ASP A 319 -8.14 -14.74 -5.48
C ASP A 319 -8.58 -14.19 -6.84
N ILE A 320 -9.56 -14.85 -7.49
CA ILE A 320 -10.06 -14.39 -8.80
C ILE A 320 -11.17 -13.38 -8.61
N ILE A 321 -11.01 -12.23 -9.26
CA ILE A 321 -12.03 -11.18 -9.31
C ILE A 321 -13.03 -11.52 -10.41
N HIS A 322 -14.32 -11.47 -10.11
CA HIS A 322 -15.40 -11.62 -11.07
C HIS A 322 -15.93 -10.27 -11.55
N ILE A 323 -15.98 -10.08 -12.86
CA ILE A 323 -16.53 -8.91 -13.54
C ILE A 323 -17.72 -9.38 -14.36
N ASP A 324 -18.92 -8.90 -14.05
CA ASP A 324 -20.13 -9.35 -14.72
C ASP A 324 -20.07 -9.11 -16.23
N SER A 325 -19.63 -7.92 -16.65
CA SER A 325 -19.55 -7.52 -18.06
C SER A 325 -18.66 -6.28 -18.26
N LEU A 326 -18.05 -6.16 -19.44
CA LEU A 326 -17.35 -4.94 -19.88
C LEU A 326 -18.25 -3.93 -20.60
N ARG A 327 -19.53 -4.23 -20.87
CA ARG A 327 -20.49 -3.34 -21.55
C ARG A 327 -20.59 -1.95 -20.93
N PRO A 328 -20.55 -1.81 -19.57
CA PRO A 328 -20.58 -0.50 -18.96
C PRO A 328 -19.41 0.42 -19.34
N LEU A 329 -18.27 -0.14 -19.77
CA LEU A 329 -17.10 0.64 -20.19
C LEU A 329 -17.23 1.26 -21.58
N ALA A 330 -18.26 0.93 -22.37
CA ALA A 330 -18.48 1.49 -23.70
C ALA A 330 -18.55 3.04 -23.72
N GLY A 331 -18.93 3.66 -22.58
CA GLY A 331 -18.94 5.10 -22.40
C GLY A 331 -17.58 5.74 -22.12
N ALA A 332 -16.57 4.97 -21.75
CA ALA A 332 -15.24 5.47 -21.36
C ALA A 332 -14.36 5.78 -22.59
N ARG A 333 -14.75 6.76 -23.38
CA ARG A 333 -14.14 7.08 -24.68
C ARG A 333 -12.65 7.45 -24.63
N ALA A 334 -12.15 7.89 -23.49
CA ALA A 334 -10.73 8.22 -23.26
C ALA A 334 -9.89 7.00 -22.85
N LEU A 335 -10.51 5.83 -22.65
CA LEU A 335 -9.83 4.63 -22.15
C LEU A 335 -8.84 4.11 -23.19
N ALA A 336 -7.55 4.19 -22.84
CA ALA A 336 -6.44 3.79 -23.69
C ALA A 336 -5.84 2.44 -23.29
N GLU A 337 -5.92 2.10 -22.02
CA GLU A 337 -5.35 0.87 -21.50
C GLU A 337 -6.29 0.23 -20.48
N ILE A 338 -6.54 -1.08 -20.65
CA ILE A 338 -7.25 -1.91 -19.70
C ILE A 338 -6.43 -3.14 -19.37
N ARG A 339 -6.24 -3.42 -18.08
CA ARG A 339 -5.54 -4.59 -17.54
C ARG A 339 -6.46 -5.33 -16.58
N LEU A 340 -6.79 -6.55 -16.93
CA LEU A 340 -7.62 -7.45 -16.13
C LEU A 340 -6.79 -8.68 -15.76
N ARG A 341 -5.93 -8.54 -14.74
CA ARG A 341 -5.03 -9.61 -14.29
C ARG A 341 -5.69 -10.47 -13.24
N ALA A 342 -5.90 -11.75 -13.55
CA ALA A 342 -6.66 -12.67 -12.70
C ALA A 342 -8.09 -12.16 -12.40
N ALA A 343 -8.69 -11.42 -13.33
CA ALA A 343 -10.10 -11.06 -13.34
C ALA A 343 -10.80 -11.84 -14.45
N VAL A 344 -11.87 -12.55 -14.10
CA VAL A 344 -12.71 -13.29 -15.03
C VAL A 344 -13.88 -12.40 -15.46
N ILE A 345 -14.09 -12.33 -16.76
CA ILE A 345 -15.26 -11.66 -17.35
C ILE A 345 -16.34 -12.71 -17.50
N ASP A 346 -17.42 -12.60 -16.72
CA ASP A 346 -18.41 -13.66 -16.58
C ASP A 346 -19.19 -13.92 -17.86
N ASP A 347 -19.53 -12.88 -18.64
CA ASP A 347 -20.16 -13.01 -19.95
C ASP A 347 -19.17 -13.34 -21.08
N GLY A 348 -17.88 -13.28 -20.84
CA GLY A 348 -16.81 -13.57 -21.81
C GLY A 348 -16.80 -12.63 -23.02
N ASP A 349 -17.54 -11.51 -23.00
CA ASP A 349 -17.71 -10.59 -24.12
C ASP A 349 -16.69 -9.44 -24.10
N LEU A 350 -15.82 -9.40 -25.12
CA LEU A 350 -14.85 -8.29 -25.34
C LEU A 350 -15.33 -7.30 -26.39
N SER A 351 -16.49 -7.49 -27.02
CA SER A 351 -17.00 -6.62 -28.10
C SER A 351 -17.16 -5.16 -27.69
N PRO A 352 -17.53 -4.82 -26.42
CA PRO A 352 -17.60 -3.42 -25.98
C PRO A 352 -16.29 -2.66 -26.09
N LEU A 353 -15.17 -3.36 -26.08
CA LEU A 353 -13.82 -2.75 -26.22
C LEU A 353 -13.50 -2.35 -27.67
N ALA A 354 -14.15 -2.95 -28.66
CA ALA A 354 -13.93 -2.65 -30.07
C ALA A 354 -14.34 -1.24 -30.43
N ASP A 355 -15.35 -0.67 -29.76
CA ASP A 355 -15.90 0.66 -30.03
C ASP A 355 -15.17 1.79 -29.30
N LEU A 356 -14.15 1.49 -28.48
CA LEU A 356 -13.40 2.49 -27.73
C LEU A 356 -12.34 3.17 -28.60
N PRO A 357 -12.50 4.45 -28.96
CA PRO A 357 -11.66 5.10 -29.98
C PRO A 357 -10.21 5.32 -29.52
N ALA A 358 -9.99 5.48 -28.23
CA ALA A 358 -8.67 5.73 -27.66
C ALA A 358 -7.91 4.46 -27.27
N LEU A 359 -8.57 3.28 -27.33
CA LEU A 359 -8.01 2.04 -26.83
C LEU A 359 -6.78 1.60 -27.66
N ARG A 360 -5.69 1.28 -26.95
CA ARG A 360 -4.40 0.87 -27.53
C ARG A 360 -3.88 -0.43 -26.95
N ARG A 361 -4.27 -0.76 -25.70
CA ARG A 361 -3.76 -1.94 -25.01
C ARG A 361 -4.83 -2.60 -24.17
N VAL A 362 -4.95 -3.91 -24.33
CA VAL A 362 -5.85 -4.77 -23.56
C VAL A 362 -5.03 -5.93 -23.00
N GLU A 363 -5.04 -6.11 -21.68
CA GLU A 363 -4.50 -7.31 -21.03
C GLU A 363 -5.65 -8.02 -20.34
N VAL A 364 -5.95 -9.25 -20.75
CA VAL A 364 -7.06 -10.07 -20.24
C VAL A 364 -6.59 -11.47 -19.88
N PHE A 365 -7.34 -12.10 -18.98
CA PHE A 365 -7.10 -13.42 -18.45
C PHE A 365 -8.35 -14.29 -18.59
N GLY A 366 -8.17 -15.60 -18.74
CA GLY A 366 -9.28 -16.57 -18.73
C GLY A 366 -9.55 -17.23 -20.09
N ASP A 367 -10.65 -17.98 -20.16
CA ASP A 367 -11.08 -18.68 -21.39
C ASP A 367 -11.80 -17.71 -22.35
N LEU A 368 -11.01 -16.87 -23.02
CA LEU A 368 -11.49 -15.81 -23.90
C LEU A 368 -11.01 -15.96 -25.35
N ARG A 369 -10.60 -17.18 -25.76
CA ARG A 369 -9.95 -17.45 -27.07
C ARG A 369 -10.73 -16.82 -28.23
N ASN A 370 -12.03 -17.08 -28.32
CA ASN A 370 -12.85 -16.60 -29.43
C ASN A 370 -13.07 -15.09 -29.35
N ALA A 371 -13.33 -14.56 -28.16
CA ALA A 371 -13.51 -13.12 -27.95
C ALA A 371 -12.24 -12.33 -28.24
N VAL A 372 -11.07 -12.84 -27.86
CA VAL A 372 -9.77 -12.25 -28.18
C VAL A 372 -9.50 -12.28 -29.70
N ALA A 373 -9.81 -13.39 -30.36
CA ALA A 373 -9.66 -13.48 -31.82
C ALA A 373 -10.56 -12.46 -32.53
N ALA A 374 -11.82 -12.33 -32.12
CA ALA A 374 -12.76 -11.35 -32.65
C ALA A 374 -12.29 -9.91 -32.40
N LEU A 375 -11.81 -9.60 -31.20
CA LEU A 375 -11.28 -8.27 -30.88
C LEU A 375 -10.06 -7.92 -31.72
N ARG A 376 -9.10 -8.83 -31.88
CA ARG A 376 -7.92 -8.64 -32.75
C ARG A 376 -8.28 -8.43 -34.22
N GLN A 377 -9.35 -9.09 -34.70
CA GLN A 377 -9.85 -8.89 -36.07
C GLN A 377 -10.51 -7.51 -36.21
N ALA A 378 -11.33 -7.10 -35.27
CA ALA A 378 -12.02 -5.81 -35.27
C ALA A 378 -11.08 -4.61 -35.05
N ARG A 379 -10.01 -4.80 -34.25
CA ARG A 379 -9.08 -3.76 -33.85
C ARG A 379 -7.63 -4.26 -33.95
N PRO A 380 -7.10 -4.37 -35.17
CA PRO A 380 -5.71 -4.79 -35.40
C PRO A 380 -4.66 -3.76 -34.91
N ASP A 381 -5.09 -2.53 -34.63
CA ASP A 381 -4.30 -1.45 -34.06
C ASP A 381 -4.13 -1.54 -32.54
N VAL A 382 -4.90 -2.42 -31.86
CA VAL A 382 -4.86 -2.60 -30.42
C VAL A 382 -3.96 -3.77 -30.04
N GLU A 383 -3.01 -3.52 -29.12
CA GLU A 383 -2.21 -4.58 -28.52
C GLU A 383 -3.08 -5.41 -27.57
N VAL A 384 -3.38 -6.67 -27.93
CA VAL A 384 -4.13 -7.58 -27.07
C VAL A 384 -3.21 -8.64 -26.48
N ILE A 385 -2.93 -8.54 -25.18
CA ILE A 385 -2.20 -9.52 -24.39
C ILE A 385 -3.24 -10.42 -23.72
N TRP A 386 -3.22 -11.69 -24.05
CA TRP A 386 -4.12 -12.67 -23.46
C TRP A 386 -3.34 -13.79 -22.80
N ARG A 387 -3.73 -14.09 -21.58
CA ARG A 387 -3.20 -15.23 -20.82
C ARG A 387 -4.33 -16.23 -20.64
N GLU A 388 -4.15 -17.42 -21.19
CA GLU A 388 -5.09 -18.50 -21.00
C GLU A 388 -5.12 -18.89 -19.52
N GLY A 389 -6.31 -18.87 -18.93
CA GLY A 389 -6.58 -19.32 -17.58
C GLY A 389 -7.88 -20.08 -17.56
N ARG A 390 -7.94 -21.16 -16.81
CA ARG A 390 -9.23 -21.83 -16.58
C ARG A 390 -10.16 -20.90 -15.80
N LYS A 391 -11.42 -20.88 -16.19
CA LYS A 391 -12.48 -20.26 -15.39
C LYS A 391 -12.57 -21.07 -14.10
N PRO A 392 -12.31 -20.49 -12.92
CA PRO A 392 -12.54 -21.22 -11.68
C PRO A 392 -14.01 -21.55 -11.57
N SER A 393 -14.32 -22.64 -10.91
CA SER A 393 -15.71 -22.95 -10.61
C SER A 393 -16.31 -21.83 -9.77
N PRO A 394 -17.54 -21.36 -10.10
CA PRO A 394 -18.18 -20.32 -9.32
C PRO A 394 -18.31 -20.79 -7.87
N GLY A 395 -17.90 -19.94 -6.92
CA GLY A 395 -18.08 -20.21 -5.51
C GLY A 395 -19.56 -20.17 -5.12
N VAL A 396 -19.85 -20.66 -3.93
CA VAL A 396 -21.19 -20.75 -3.38
C VAL A 396 -21.29 -19.86 -2.15
N GLN A 397 -22.27 -18.93 -2.14
CA GLN A 397 -22.58 -18.17 -0.94
C GLN A 397 -23.19 -19.10 0.11
N ALA A 398 -22.60 -19.17 1.28
CA ALA A 398 -23.09 -19.95 2.41
C ALA A 398 -23.20 -19.03 3.64
N GLY A 399 -24.42 -18.51 3.87
CA GLY A 399 -24.61 -17.51 4.92
C GLY A 399 -23.71 -16.30 4.74
N PRO A 400 -22.96 -15.89 5.78
CA PRO A 400 -22.08 -14.73 5.75
C PRO A 400 -20.74 -14.96 5.03
N VAL A 401 -20.42 -16.19 4.65
CA VAL A 401 -19.13 -16.55 4.04
C VAL A 401 -19.30 -17.10 2.62
N PHE A 402 -18.22 -17.03 1.84
CA PHE A 402 -18.20 -17.52 0.48
C PHE A 402 -17.30 -18.77 0.38
N LEU A 403 -17.89 -19.87 -0.14
CA LEU A 403 -17.21 -21.16 -0.30
C LEU A 403 -16.75 -21.34 -1.74
N HIS A 404 -15.50 -21.69 -1.92
CA HIS A 404 -14.93 -21.99 -3.22
C HIS A 404 -14.83 -23.48 -3.43
N PRO A 405 -15.37 -24.03 -4.54
CA PRO A 405 -15.33 -25.45 -4.83
C PRO A 405 -13.92 -25.92 -5.18
N ALA A 406 -13.67 -27.20 -4.91
CA ALA A 406 -12.49 -27.89 -5.40
C ALA A 406 -12.40 -27.85 -6.93
N ASP A 407 -11.18 -27.69 -7.46
CA ASP A 407 -10.88 -27.76 -8.88
C ASP A 407 -9.67 -28.68 -9.16
N GLU A 408 -9.26 -28.84 -10.43
CA GLU A 408 -8.13 -29.73 -10.77
C GLU A 408 -6.78 -29.30 -10.19
N LYS A 409 -6.60 -28.02 -9.88
CA LYS A 409 -5.35 -27.50 -9.30
C LYS A 409 -5.41 -27.43 -7.78
N ILE A 410 -6.60 -27.16 -7.26
CA ILE A 410 -6.90 -27.07 -5.83
C ILE A 410 -7.98 -28.10 -5.54
N PRO A 411 -7.57 -29.36 -5.23
CA PRO A 411 -8.51 -30.45 -5.08
C PRO A 411 -9.27 -30.43 -3.75
N VAL A 412 -9.37 -29.28 -3.12
CA VAL A 412 -10.07 -29.08 -1.85
C VAL A 412 -11.04 -27.90 -1.94
N TRP A 413 -12.15 -27.98 -1.22
CA TRP A 413 -13.03 -26.86 -0.96
C TRP A 413 -12.34 -25.90 0.01
N TRP A 414 -12.54 -24.59 -0.14
CA TRP A 414 -11.91 -23.61 0.70
C TRP A 414 -12.74 -22.34 0.91
N MET A 415 -12.46 -21.66 2.01
CA MET A 415 -13.03 -20.37 2.42
C MET A 415 -11.89 -19.45 2.84
N ARG A 416 -12.01 -18.17 2.50
CA ARG A 416 -11.12 -17.11 3.01
C ARG A 416 -11.93 -15.87 3.31
N GLU A 417 -12.02 -15.49 4.58
CA GLU A 417 -12.80 -14.35 5.03
C GLU A 417 -12.09 -13.59 6.14
N ASP A 418 -12.19 -12.25 6.11
CA ASP A 418 -11.88 -11.43 7.29
C ASP A 418 -13.06 -11.49 8.25
N LEU A 419 -12.93 -12.28 9.30
CA LEU A 419 -13.98 -12.51 10.29
C LEU A 419 -13.89 -11.58 11.51
N THR A 420 -12.92 -10.68 11.58
CA THR A 420 -12.68 -9.83 12.75
C THR A 420 -13.88 -8.96 13.11
N GLU A 421 -14.49 -8.34 12.12
CA GLU A 421 -15.67 -7.50 12.33
C GLU A 421 -16.94 -8.32 12.57
N LEU A 422 -17.09 -9.40 11.82
CA LEU A 422 -18.26 -10.25 11.89
C LEU A 422 -18.37 -10.95 13.25
N LEU A 423 -17.25 -11.39 13.81
CA LEU A 423 -17.18 -12.06 15.10
C LEU A 423 -16.83 -11.13 16.27
N HIS A 424 -16.64 -9.83 16.02
CA HIS A 424 -16.26 -8.82 17.02
C HIS A 424 -14.99 -9.20 17.81
N VAL A 425 -13.93 -9.61 17.09
CA VAL A 425 -12.63 -10.00 17.67
C VAL A 425 -11.49 -9.12 17.13
N PRO A 426 -10.38 -8.98 17.88
CA PRO A 426 -9.28 -8.09 17.50
C PRO A 426 -8.50 -8.53 16.26
N THR A 427 -8.33 -9.84 16.06
CA THR A 427 -7.53 -10.41 14.96
C THR A 427 -8.22 -11.62 14.34
N ASN A 428 -7.79 -11.99 13.14
CA ASN A 428 -8.25 -13.24 12.50
C ASN A 428 -7.74 -14.50 13.22
N ALA A 429 -6.64 -14.44 13.94
CA ALA A 429 -6.21 -15.52 14.82
C ALA A 429 -7.21 -15.73 15.99
N ASP A 430 -7.70 -14.63 16.61
CA ASP A 430 -8.76 -14.71 17.63
C ASP A 430 -10.08 -15.25 17.02
N ALA A 431 -10.37 -14.89 15.76
CA ALA A 431 -11.53 -15.41 15.03
C ALA A 431 -11.40 -16.92 14.78
N GLU A 432 -10.23 -17.39 14.36
CA GLU A 432 -9.93 -18.80 14.19
C GLU A 432 -10.10 -19.58 15.50
N ASP A 433 -9.50 -19.11 16.59
CA ASP A 433 -9.59 -19.75 17.91
C ASP A 433 -11.03 -19.89 18.36
N ARG A 434 -11.84 -18.83 18.17
CA ARG A 434 -13.28 -18.83 18.50
C ARG A 434 -14.06 -19.80 17.63
N LEU A 435 -13.72 -19.86 16.34
CA LEU A 435 -14.36 -20.77 15.38
C LEU A 435 -14.03 -22.24 15.68
N ARG A 436 -12.76 -22.55 15.96
CA ARG A 436 -12.31 -23.89 16.37
C ARG A 436 -12.97 -24.36 17.66
N ALA A 437 -13.07 -23.49 18.66
CA ALA A 437 -13.73 -23.81 19.93
C ALA A 437 -15.24 -24.14 19.71
N ALA A 438 -15.91 -23.37 18.85
CA ALA A 438 -17.30 -23.61 18.54
C ALA A 438 -17.52 -24.91 17.74
N LEU A 439 -16.68 -25.18 16.74
CA LEU A 439 -16.71 -26.41 15.95
C LEU A 439 -16.40 -27.64 16.83
N ALA A 440 -15.44 -27.55 17.74
CA ALA A 440 -15.13 -28.63 18.69
C ALA A 440 -16.32 -28.99 19.56
N ALA A 441 -17.17 -28.04 19.92
CA ALA A 441 -18.36 -28.27 20.71
C ALA A 441 -19.55 -28.81 19.92
N GLU A 442 -19.71 -28.47 18.65
CA GLU A 442 -20.90 -28.72 17.85
C GLU A 442 -20.70 -29.81 16.80
N ASP A 443 -19.56 -29.84 16.14
CA ASP A 443 -19.22 -30.78 15.08
C ASP A 443 -17.73 -31.15 15.08
N PRO A 444 -17.29 -31.90 16.10
CA PRO A 444 -15.88 -32.29 16.24
C PRO A 444 -15.40 -33.14 15.05
N GLN A 445 -16.26 -33.88 14.40
CA GLN A 445 -15.90 -34.70 13.24
C GLN A 445 -15.54 -33.85 12.02
N SER A 446 -16.26 -32.77 11.78
CA SER A 446 -15.88 -31.81 10.73
C SER A 446 -14.58 -31.11 11.09
N LEU A 447 -14.38 -30.68 12.33
CA LEU A 447 -13.16 -30.02 12.79
C LEU A 447 -11.91 -30.84 12.50
N ASP A 448 -11.95 -32.16 12.71
CA ASP A 448 -10.80 -33.06 12.48
C ASP A 448 -10.40 -33.13 10.98
N ARG A 449 -11.28 -32.80 10.07
CA ARG A 449 -11.05 -32.80 8.61
C ARG A 449 -10.67 -31.41 8.07
N LEU A 450 -10.90 -30.34 8.85
CA LEU A 450 -10.61 -28.99 8.45
C LEU A 450 -9.13 -28.66 8.63
N ARG A 451 -8.58 -27.98 7.65
CA ARG A 451 -7.26 -27.35 7.71
C ARG A 451 -7.44 -25.85 7.79
N PHE A 452 -6.80 -25.23 8.74
CA PHE A 452 -6.78 -23.80 8.93
C PHE A 452 -5.40 -23.27 8.60
N ASP A 453 -5.35 -22.22 7.77
CA ASP A 453 -4.13 -21.50 7.40
C ASP A 453 -4.44 -19.99 7.49
N THR A 454 -4.62 -19.51 8.72
CA THR A 454 -5.04 -18.14 8.95
C THR A 454 -3.87 -17.19 8.78
N GLU A 455 -4.06 -16.25 7.89
CA GLU A 455 -3.16 -15.13 7.63
C GLU A 455 -3.61 -13.88 8.38
N GLY A 456 -2.74 -12.86 8.47
CA GLY A 456 -3.02 -11.65 9.25
C GLY A 456 -4.28 -10.88 8.80
N ASP A 457 -4.73 -11.06 7.57
CA ASP A 457 -5.87 -10.36 6.95
C ASP A 457 -7.10 -11.25 6.71
N ALA A 458 -7.01 -12.58 6.90
CA ALA A 458 -8.15 -13.48 6.71
C ALA A 458 -8.00 -14.80 7.48
N VAL A 459 -9.14 -15.41 7.82
CA VAL A 459 -9.25 -16.83 8.22
C VAL A 459 -9.39 -17.67 6.96
N VAL A 460 -8.44 -18.56 6.74
CA VAL A 460 -8.46 -19.53 5.64
C VAL A 460 -8.81 -20.90 6.20
N VAL A 461 -9.82 -21.56 5.61
CA VAL A 461 -10.24 -22.90 5.99
C VAL A 461 -10.37 -23.76 4.74
N GLU A 462 -9.83 -24.98 4.80
CA GLU A 462 -9.85 -25.94 3.70
C GLU A 462 -10.43 -27.28 4.16
N SER A 463 -11.14 -27.96 3.27
CA SER A 463 -11.62 -29.36 3.43
C SER A 463 -11.72 -30.06 2.09
N ASP A 464 -11.59 -31.39 2.11
CA ASP A 464 -11.91 -32.26 0.96
C ASP A 464 -13.42 -32.33 0.68
N ARG A 465 -14.27 -31.80 1.59
CA ARG A 465 -15.73 -31.90 1.52
C ARG A 465 -16.38 -30.53 1.68
N GLU A 466 -17.32 -30.23 0.77
CA GLU A 466 -18.15 -29.03 0.86
C GLU A 466 -18.91 -28.94 2.18
N GLU A 467 -19.42 -30.09 2.65
CA GLU A 467 -20.27 -30.22 3.85
C GLU A 467 -19.55 -29.68 5.11
N ASP A 468 -18.24 -29.92 5.23
CA ASP A 468 -17.44 -29.43 6.35
C ASP A 468 -17.35 -27.91 6.32
N LEU A 469 -17.15 -27.29 5.15
CA LEU A 469 -17.14 -25.83 5.04
C LEU A 469 -18.53 -25.21 5.22
N ARG A 470 -19.61 -25.91 4.83
CA ARG A 470 -20.96 -25.49 5.18
C ARG A 470 -21.21 -25.55 6.69
N ALA A 471 -20.60 -26.51 7.42
CA ALA A 471 -20.62 -26.51 8.88
C ALA A 471 -19.89 -25.29 9.46
N VAL A 472 -18.73 -24.93 8.91
CA VAL A 472 -18.01 -23.68 9.27
C VAL A 472 -18.91 -22.47 9.05
N ALA A 473 -19.55 -22.35 7.90
CA ALA A 473 -20.45 -21.24 7.57
C ALA A 473 -21.59 -21.08 8.59
N ARG A 474 -22.24 -22.18 8.98
CA ARG A 474 -23.31 -22.17 10.02
C ARG A 474 -22.78 -21.70 11.37
N VAL A 475 -21.58 -22.14 11.75
CA VAL A 475 -20.96 -21.73 13.02
C VAL A 475 -20.62 -20.23 12.98
N VAL A 476 -20.09 -19.73 11.86
CA VAL A 476 -19.82 -18.28 11.68
C VAL A 476 -21.12 -17.49 11.77
N GLU A 477 -22.18 -17.90 11.08
CA GLU A 477 -23.49 -17.25 11.10
C GLU A 477 -24.04 -17.13 12.54
N ARG A 478 -23.97 -18.22 13.31
CA ARG A 478 -24.41 -18.25 14.70
C ARG A 478 -23.55 -17.38 15.62
N LEU A 479 -22.22 -17.44 15.48
CA LEU A 479 -21.29 -16.64 16.27
C LEU A 479 -21.45 -15.13 16.00
N ALA A 480 -21.87 -14.79 14.79
CA ALA A 480 -22.19 -13.43 14.37
C ALA A 480 -23.59 -12.95 14.83
N GLY A 481 -24.41 -13.84 15.40
CA GLY A 481 -25.77 -13.50 15.82
C GLY A 481 -26.71 -13.20 14.65
N LEU A 482 -26.43 -13.75 13.47
CA LEU A 482 -27.24 -13.56 12.28
C LEU A 482 -28.43 -14.56 12.30
N PRO A 483 -29.63 -14.18 11.80
CA PRO A 483 -30.76 -15.09 11.67
C PRO A 483 -30.41 -16.17 10.64
N GLY A 484 -30.56 -17.46 11.03
CA GLY A 484 -30.22 -18.58 10.18
C GLY A 484 -30.94 -18.52 8.83
N THR A 485 -30.17 -18.58 7.75
CA THR A 485 -30.71 -18.66 6.38
C THR A 485 -31.33 -20.04 6.19
N PRO A 486 -32.58 -20.15 5.74
CA PRO A 486 -33.14 -21.47 5.40
C PRO A 486 -32.34 -22.06 4.24
N HIS A 487 -31.65 -23.16 4.52
CA HIS A 487 -30.88 -23.89 3.52
C HIS A 487 -31.85 -24.58 2.55
N ALA A 488 -31.86 -24.11 1.29
CA ALA A 488 -32.50 -24.79 0.17
C ALA A 488 -31.58 -25.88 -0.39
#